data_aea6c0f8873ef6c0ddc82048852c3bfe
#
_entry.id   aea6c0f8873ef6c0ddc82048852c3bfe
#
_cell.length_a   1.000
_cell.length_b   1.000
_cell.length_c   1.000
_cell.angle_alpha   90.00
_cell.angle_beta   90.00
_cell.angle_gamma   90.00
#
_symmetry.space_group_name_H-M   'P 1'
#
loop_
_entity.id
_entity.type
_entity.pdbx_description
1 polymer ?
#
loop_
_entity_poly.entity_id
_entity_poly.type
_entity_poly.pdbx_seq_one_letter_code
_entity_poly.pdbx_strand_id
1 'polypeptide(L)'
;MLSHLLELGPPDRYLRFGHPASDEQIRRYVMSLDFERDQVFGIFNRRLKLISVAHLAYEAPQQFVDSPTMAEFGVSVANNARGRGFGARLFERAVMHARNRRIDTLYINALTENTAMLKIARKAGATVVREGSESQAHLKLPAHTLASHVEQLIEGHAAEVDYRLKRQALGFDHLLEAIAEVKAGVGKQGAAQQ
;
A
#
# COMPACT_ATOMS: atom_id res chain seq x y z
N MET A 1 7.29 -2.71 4.64
CA MET A 1 7.21 -1.39 4.01
C MET A 1 8.57 -0.87 3.58
N LEU A 2 9.56 -0.74 4.48
CA LEU A 2 10.88 -0.18 4.15
C LEU A 2 11.54 -0.88 2.95
N SER A 3 11.63 -2.21 2.95
CA SER A 3 12.22 -2.98 1.84
C SER A 3 11.56 -2.64 0.49
N HIS A 4 10.21 -2.58 0.44
CA HIS A 4 9.46 -2.22 -0.75
C HIS A 4 9.81 -0.81 -1.27
N LEU A 5 9.90 0.18 -0.37
CA LEU A 5 10.23 1.56 -0.75
C LEU A 5 11.68 1.72 -1.21
N LEU A 6 12.62 0.99 -0.59
CA LEU A 6 14.03 0.99 -1.00
C LEU A 6 14.26 0.32 -2.37
N GLU A 7 13.41 -0.65 -2.74
CA GLU A 7 13.45 -1.30 -4.05
C GLU A 7 12.86 -0.45 -5.20
N LEU A 8 12.23 0.69 -4.89
CA LEU A 8 11.74 1.60 -5.92
C LEU A 8 12.90 2.20 -6.70
N GLY A 9 12.81 2.16 -8.03
CA GLY A 9 13.76 2.85 -8.91
C GLY A 9 13.66 4.38 -8.80
N PRO A 10 14.67 5.12 -9.28
CA PRO A 10 14.70 6.58 -9.18
C PRO A 10 13.43 7.28 -9.71
N PRO A 11 12.86 6.91 -10.88
CA PRO A 11 11.63 7.53 -11.35
C PRO A 11 10.44 7.27 -10.41
N ASP A 12 10.39 6.10 -9.80
CA ASP A 12 9.29 5.71 -8.91
C ASP A 12 9.37 6.41 -7.56
N ARG A 13 10.59 6.63 -7.06
CA ARG A 13 10.82 7.43 -5.87
C ARG A 13 10.39 8.87 -6.10
N TYR A 14 10.75 9.43 -7.27
CA TYR A 14 10.36 10.77 -7.66
C TYR A 14 8.83 10.92 -7.71
N LEU A 15 8.12 9.98 -8.37
CA LEU A 15 6.66 10.00 -8.41
C LEU A 15 6.00 9.80 -7.05
N ARG A 16 6.66 9.06 -6.12
CA ARG A 16 6.09 8.76 -4.80
C ARG A 16 6.31 9.87 -3.79
N PHE A 17 7.45 10.54 -3.84
CA PHE A 17 7.88 11.51 -2.83
C PHE A 17 7.92 12.96 -3.34
N GLY A 18 7.66 13.19 -4.64
CA GLY A 18 7.76 14.51 -5.27
C GLY A 18 9.20 14.95 -5.56
N HIS A 19 10.19 14.18 -5.12
CA HIS A 19 11.62 14.46 -5.30
C HIS A 19 12.44 13.16 -5.37
N PRO A 20 13.71 13.21 -5.85
CA PRO A 20 14.61 12.06 -5.87
C PRO A 20 15.01 11.65 -4.45
N ALA A 21 14.19 10.83 -3.79
CA ALA A 21 14.41 10.44 -2.41
C ALA A 21 15.59 9.46 -2.28
N SER A 22 16.56 9.78 -1.41
CA SER A 22 17.66 8.90 -1.04
C SER A 22 17.20 7.77 -0.12
N ASP A 23 18.01 6.72 0.00
CA ASP A 23 17.73 5.61 0.93
C ASP A 23 17.57 6.10 2.38
N GLU A 24 18.38 7.09 2.78
CA GLU A 24 18.32 7.66 4.12
C GLU A 24 17.01 8.43 4.35
N GLN A 25 16.55 9.21 3.36
CA GLN A 25 15.26 9.89 3.44
C GLN A 25 14.09 8.91 3.52
N ILE A 26 14.14 7.81 2.75
CA ILE A 26 13.14 6.74 2.82
C ILE A 26 13.14 6.07 4.20
N ARG A 27 14.32 5.80 4.78
CA ARG A 27 14.42 5.24 6.14
C ARG A 27 13.82 6.19 7.16
N ARG A 28 14.17 7.48 7.12
CA ARG A 28 13.59 8.50 8.02
C ARG A 28 12.08 8.58 7.88
N TYR A 29 11.56 8.60 6.64
CA TYR A 29 10.12 8.57 6.39
C TYR A 29 9.43 7.38 7.06
N VAL A 30 9.98 6.17 6.88
CA VAL A 30 9.38 4.97 7.50
C VAL A 30 9.46 4.98 9.02
N MET A 31 10.55 5.52 9.58
CA MET A 31 10.72 5.66 11.04
C MET A 31 9.82 6.74 11.65
N SER A 32 9.41 7.75 10.86
CA SER A 32 8.53 8.82 11.33
C SER A 32 7.04 8.48 11.25
N LEU A 33 6.68 7.28 10.74
CA LEU A 33 5.29 6.87 10.68
C LEU A 33 4.71 6.66 12.07
N ASP A 34 3.59 7.28 12.32
CA ASP A 34 2.81 7.14 13.55
C ASP A 34 1.70 6.09 13.33
N PHE A 35 1.97 4.84 13.66
CA PHE A 35 1.03 3.74 13.46
C PHE A 35 -0.18 3.77 14.41
N GLU A 36 -0.19 4.60 15.45
CA GLU A 36 -1.37 4.82 16.29
C GLU A 36 -2.35 5.76 15.60
N ARG A 37 -1.83 6.78 14.92
CA ARG A 37 -2.61 7.76 14.17
C ARG A 37 -2.88 7.30 12.75
N ASP A 38 -1.84 6.95 12.02
CA ASP A 38 -1.86 6.72 10.58
C ASP A 38 -2.27 5.28 10.24
N GLN A 39 -2.70 5.05 9.01
CA GLN A 39 -3.04 3.72 8.52
C GLN A 39 -2.17 3.32 7.34
N VAL A 40 -1.65 2.11 7.38
CA VAL A 40 -0.87 1.52 6.28
C VAL A 40 -1.58 0.30 5.74
N PHE A 41 -1.75 0.24 4.42
CA PHE A 41 -2.32 -0.91 3.70
C PHE A 41 -1.27 -1.53 2.80
N GLY A 42 -1.24 -2.86 2.72
CA GLY A 42 -0.28 -3.57 1.90
C GLY A 42 -0.91 -4.70 1.10
N ILE A 43 -0.36 -4.95 -0.10
CA ILE A 43 -0.68 -6.13 -0.90
C ILE A 43 0.58 -6.97 -1.04
N PHE A 44 0.48 -8.23 -0.65
CA PHE A 44 1.55 -9.21 -0.73
C PHE A 44 1.33 -10.18 -1.90
N ASN A 45 2.41 -10.58 -2.55
CA ASN A 45 2.37 -11.67 -3.52
C ASN A 45 2.32 -13.06 -2.82
N ARG A 46 2.30 -14.14 -3.60
CA ARG A 46 2.29 -15.50 -3.06
C ARG A 46 3.54 -15.85 -2.24
N ARG A 47 4.66 -15.16 -2.45
CA ARG A 47 5.91 -15.32 -1.70
C ARG A 47 6.02 -14.37 -0.51
N LEU A 48 4.90 -13.80 -0.05
CA LEU A 48 4.81 -12.80 1.01
C LEU A 48 5.70 -11.56 0.81
N LYS A 49 6.11 -11.28 -0.43
CA LYS A 49 6.78 -10.04 -0.75
C LYS A 49 5.74 -8.94 -0.90
N LEU A 50 5.93 -7.80 -0.21
CA LEU A 50 5.08 -6.62 -0.33
C LEU A 50 5.27 -5.99 -1.72
N ILE A 51 4.23 -6.02 -2.56
CA ILE A 51 4.26 -5.53 -3.95
C ILE A 51 3.53 -4.22 -4.17
N SER A 52 2.72 -3.79 -3.22
CA SER A 52 2.09 -2.48 -3.21
C SER A 52 1.83 -2.06 -1.77
N VAL A 53 2.02 -0.78 -1.47
CA VAL A 53 1.75 -0.21 -0.15
C VAL A 53 1.13 1.16 -0.29
N ALA A 54 0.13 1.44 0.54
CA ALA A 54 -0.44 2.76 0.71
C ALA A 54 -0.29 3.22 2.15
N HIS A 55 -0.07 4.51 2.33
CA HIS A 55 -0.07 5.21 3.59
C HIS A 55 -1.20 6.24 3.56
N LEU A 56 -2.02 6.22 4.58
CA LEU A 56 -3.07 7.19 4.84
C LEU A 56 -2.68 7.93 6.12
N ALA A 57 -2.16 9.14 5.95
CA ALA A 57 -1.73 10.00 7.03
C ALA A 57 -2.88 10.91 7.45
N TYR A 58 -3.22 10.90 8.73
CA TYR A 58 -4.26 11.78 9.27
C TYR A 58 -3.65 13.07 9.78
N GLU A 59 -4.27 14.19 9.47
CA GLU A 59 -3.89 15.46 10.10
C GLU A 59 -4.13 15.40 11.61
N ALA A 60 -3.26 16.08 12.35
CA ALA A 60 -3.47 16.23 13.79
C ALA A 60 -4.79 16.95 14.04
N PRO A 61 -5.53 16.61 15.12
CA PRO A 61 -6.77 17.29 15.47
C PRO A 61 -6.53 18.80 15.53
N GLN A 62 -7.28 19.53 14.72
CA GLN A 62 -7.18 20.99 14.73
C GLN A 62 -7.85 21.54 15.99
N GLN A 63 -7.37 22.69 16.47
CA GLN A 63 -7.86 23.33 17.70
C GLN A 63 -9.31 23.84 17.59
N PHE A 64 -9.84 23.95 16.37
CA PHE A 64 -11.21 24.44 16.14
C PHE A 64 -12.16 23.25 15.82
N VAL A 65 -13.25 23.19 16.55
CA VAL A 65 -14.23 22.08 16.50
C VAL A 65 -14.87 21.90 15.11
N ASP A 66 -14.95 22.96 14.33
CA ASP A 66 -15.62 22.98 13.01
C ASP A 66 -14.65 22.91 11.81
N SER A 67 -13.37 22.63 12.04
CA SER A 67 -12.43 22.48 10.94
C SER A 67 -12.64 21.14 10.22
N PRO A 68 -12.69 21.12 8.87
CA PRO A 68 -12.82 19.90 8.12
C PRO A 68 -11.64 18.95 8.42
N THR A 69 -11.95 17.70 8.71
CA THR A 69 -10.93 16.68 8.96
C THR A 69 -10.35 16.18 7.63
N MET A 70 -9.02 16.12 7.56
CA MET A 70 -8.32 15.74 6.34
C MET A 70 -7.39 14.57 6.55
N ALA A 71 -7.18 13.80 5.48
CA ALA A 71 -6.15 12.77 5.44
C ALA A 71 -5.45 12.76 4.08
N GLU A 72 -4.13 12.56 4.10
CA GLU A 72 -3.32 12.45 2.89
C GLU A 72 -3.14 10.99 2.48
N PHE A 73 -3.34 10.71 1.20
CA PHE A 73 -3.12 9.39 0.63
C PHE A 73 -1.87 9.34 -0.24
N GLY A 74 -0.96 8.42 0.09
CA GLY A 74 0.19 8.11 -0.75
C GLY A 74 0.27 6.62 -1.05
N VAL A 75 0.61 6.24 -2.27
CA VAL A 75 0.70 4.85 -2.71
C VAL A 75 1.93 4.58 -3.56
N SER A 76 2.50 3.39 -3.45
CA SER A 76 3.50 2.87 -4.36
C SER A 76 3.19 1.43 -4.78
N VAL A 77 3.52 1.10 -6.03
CA VAL A 77 3.35 -0.23 -6.61
C VAL A 77 4.67 -0.65 -7.25
N ALA A 78 5.18 -1.83 -6.88
CA ALA A 78 6.38 -2.39 -7.48
C ALA A 78 6.23 -2.46 -9.01
N ASN A 79 7.29 -2.18 -9.76
CA ASN A 79 7.26 -2.05 -11.21
C ASN A 79 6.65 -3.28 -11.91
N ASN A 80 7.05 -4.48 -11.48
CA ASN A 80 6.55 -5.76 -12.01
C ASN A 80 5.10 -6.09 -11.59
N ALA A 81 4.47 -5.26 -10.75
CA ALA A 81 3.09 -5.42 -10.29
C ALA A 81 2.13 -4.35 -10.83
N ARG A 82 2.63 -3.39 -11.63
CA ARG A 82 1.83 -2.32 -12.22
C ARG A 82 0.84 -2.81 -13.27
N GLY A 83 -0.14 -1.97 -13.59
CA GLY A 83 -1.18 -2.28 -14.58
C GLY A 83 -2.24 -3.28 -14.09
N ARG A 84 -2.11 -3.81 -12.88
CA ARG A 84 -2.99 -4.84 -12.28
C ARG A 84 -4.05 -4.30 -11.33
N GLY A 85 -4.21 -2.98 -11.27
CA GLY A 85 -5.23 -2.33 -10.44
C GLY A 85 -4.91 -2.23 -8.94
N PHE A 86 -3.73 -2.64 -8.47
CA PHE A 86 -3.40 -2.65 -7.03
C PHE A 86 -3.44 -1.26 -6.39
N GLY A 87 -2.98 -0.23 -7.10
CA GLY A 87 -3.07 1.16 -6.60
C GLY A 87 -4.51 1.62 -6.41
N ALA A 88 -5.41 1.30 -7.35
CA ALA A 88 -6.82 1.62 -7.25
C ALA A 88 -7.49 0.89 -6.08
N ARG A 89 -7.21 -0.40 -5.89
CA ARG A 89 -7.75 -1.19 -4.76
C ARG A 89 -7.29 -0.63 -3.41
N LEU A 90 -6.04 -0.23 -3.29
CA LEU A 90 -5.54 0.40 -2.06
C LEU A 90 -6.18 1.77 -1.82
N PHE A 91 -6.45 2.52 -2.89
CA PHE A 91 -7.15 3.79 -2.80
C PHE A 91 -8.61 3.61 -2.35
N GLU A 92 -9.36 2.69 -2.95
CA GLU A 92 -10.74 2.34 -2.55
C GLU A 92 -10.80 1.96 -1.07
N ARG A 93 -9.85 1.13 -0.61
CA ARG A 93 -9.75 0.76 0.80
C ARG A 93 -9.43 1.93 1.72
N ALA A 94 -8.55 2.83 1.31
CA ALA A 94 -8.22 4.04 2.07
C ALA A 94 -9.44 4.99 2.17
N VAL A 95 -10.19 5.17 1.08
CA VAL A 95 -11.44 5.94 1.05
C VAL A 95 -12.45 5.39 2.05
N MET A 96 -12.68 4.07 2.04
CA MET A 96 -13.61 3.44 2.97
C MET A 96 -13.15 3.60 4.43
N HIS A 97 -11.87 3.41 4.70
CA HIS A 97 -11.31 3.57 6.04
C HIS A 97 -11.41 5.02 6.53
N ALA A 98 -11.08 6.01 5.68
CA ALA A 98 -11.20 7.43 5.99
C ALA A 98 -12.65 7.82 6.31
N ARG A 99 -13.62 7.35 5.50
CA ARG A 99 -15.05 7.57 5.77
C ARG A 99 -15.48 7.05 7.15
N ASN A 100 -15.04 5.86 7.51
CA ASN A 100 -15.38 5.25 8.80
C ASN A 100 -14.73 5.98 9.99
N ARG A 101 -13.65 6.69 9.75
CA ARG A 101 -13.02 7.61 10.72
C ARG A 101 -13.57 9.04 10.66
N ARG A 102 -14.65 9.27 9.92
CA ARG A 102 -15.32 10.57 9.75
C ARG A 102 -14.40 11.65 9.19
N ILE A 103 -13.53 11.27 8.27
CA ILE A 103 -12.71 12.22 7.51
C ILE A 103 -13.59 12.86 6.44
N ASP A 104 -13.57 14.17 6.34
CA ASP A 104 -14.36 14.95 5.38
C ASP A 104 -13.73 14.98 4.00
N THR A 105 -12.38 15.03 3.95
CA THR A 105 -11.64 15.16 2.70
C THR A 105 -10.40 14.29 2.68
N LEU A 106 -10.29 13.49 1.63
CA LEU A 106 -9.06 12.80 1.28
C LEU A 106 -8.32 13.62 0.23
N TYR A 107 -7.06 13.96 0.49
CA TYR A 107 -6.26 14.66 -0.49
C TYR A 107 -5.04 13.86 -0.93
N ILE A 108 -4.54 14.18 -2.11
CA ILE A 108 -3.42 13.50 -2.74
C ILE A 108 -2.53 14.58 -3.34
N ASN A 109 -1.29 14.63 -2.88
CA ASN A 109 -0.24 15.39 -3.55
C ASN A 109 0.46 14.47 -4.57
N ALA A 110 0.45 14.86 -5.82
CA ALA A 110 1.07 14.11 -6.90
C ALA A 110 1.74 15.04 -7.90
N LEU A 111 2.84 14.60 -8.48
CA LEU A 111 3.40 15.29 -9.64
C LEU A 111 2.40 15.26 -10.79
N THR A 112 2.32 16.35 -11.57
CA THR A 112 1.39 16.46 -12.72
C THR A 112 1.61 15.35 -13.75
N GLU A 113 2.83 14.81 -13.85
CA GLU A 113 3.19 13.67 -14.70
C GLU A 113 2.78 12.31 -14.12
N ASN A 114 2.38 12.23 -12.86
CA ASN A 114 1.88 10.99 -12.26
C ASN A 114 0.45 10.69 -12.73
N THR A 115 0.34 10.45 -14.03
CA THR A 115 -0.95 10.23 -14.70
C THR A 115 -1.72 9.05 -14.13
N ALA A 116 -1.02 8.02 -13.64
CA ALA A 116 -1.64 6.85 -13.02
C ALA A 116 -2.39 7.22 -11.73
N MET A 117 -1.77 8.00 -10.84
CA MET A 117 -2.41 8.45 -9.60
C MET A 117 -3.56 9.42 -9.88
N LEU A 118 -3.34 10.38 -10.77
CA LEU A 118 -4.39 11.34 -11.14
C LEU A 118 -5.59 10.66 -11.83
N LYS A 119 -5.37 9.57 -12.58
CA LYS A 119 -6.47 8.76 -13.14
C LYS A 119 -7.27 8.06 -12.05
N ILE A 120 -6.62 7.52 -11.03
CA ILE A 120 -7.29 6.89 -9.88
C ILE A 120 -8.14 7.93 -9.15
N ALA A 121 -7.58 9.09 -8.83
CA ALA A 121 -8.27 10.18 -8.14
C ALA A 121 -9.50 10.66 -8.92
N ARG A 122 -9.36 10.95 -10.23
CA ARG A 122 -10.48 11.40 -11.08
C ARG A 122 -11.59 10.35 -11.19
N LYS A 123 -11.22 9.07 -11.33
CA LYS A 123 -12.21 7.98 -11.38
C LYS A 123 -13.05 7.89 -10.11
N ALA A 124 -12.48 8.27 -8.97
CA ALA A 124 -13.18 8.33 -7.69
C ALA A 124 -14.00 9.62 -7.49
N GLY A 125 -13.96 10.56 -8.43
CA GLY A 125 -14.69 11.84 -8.33
C GLY A 125 -13.91 12.97 -7.66
N ALA A 126 -12.58 12.83 -7.48
CA ALA A 126 -11.77 13.90 -6.92
C ALA A 126 -11.65 15.10 -7.87
N THR A 127 -11.72 16.30 -7.31
CA THR A 127 -11.36 17.55 -8.00
C THR A 127 -9.85 17.67 -8.04
N VAL A 128 -9.27 17.86 -9.23
CA VAL A 128 -7.84 17.98 -9.43
C VAL A 128 -7.48 19.41 -9.79
N VAL A 129 -6.66 20.04 -8.96
CA VAL A 129 -6.08 21.37 -9.20
C VAL A 129 -4.60 21.19 -9.57
N ARG A 130 -4.15 21.89 -10.60
CA ARG A 130 -2.75 21.86 -11.05
C ARG A 130 -2.06 23.15 -10.67
N GLU A 131 -0.88 23.01 -10.08
CA GLU A 131 -0.01 24.13 -9.69
C GLU A 131 1.41 23.83 -10.18
N GLY A 132 1.71 24.25 -11.41
CA GLY A 132 3.01 24.00 -12.04
C GLY A 132 3.29 22.51 -12.26
N SER A 133 4.37 22.01 -11.64
CA SER A 133 4.78 20.59 -11.70
C SER A 133 3.99 19.68 -10.76
N GLU A 134 3.19 20.26 -9.85
CA GLU A 134 2.41 19.53 -8.85
C GLU A 134 0.91 19.55 -9.19
N SER A 135 0.20 18.57 -8.73
CA SER A 135 -1.25 18.47 -8.80
C SER A 135 -1.79 18.02 -7.46
N GLN A 136 -2.78 18.74 -6.96
CA GLN A 136 -3.50 18.38 -5.76
C GLN A 136 -4.87 17.83 -6.15
N ALA A 137 -5.20 16.64 -5.67
CA ALA A 137 -6.52 16.06 -5.84
C ALA A 137 -7.24 16.01 -4.51
N HIS A 138 -8.46 16.54 -4.47
CA HIS A 138 -9.30 16.59 -3.28
C HIS A 138 -10.57 15.77 -3.53
N LEU A 139 -10.77 14.74 -2.72
CA LEU A 139 -11.96 13.90 -2.73
C LEU A 139 -12.78 14.19 -1.46
N LYS A 140 -13.93 14.85 -1.62
CA LYS A 140 -14.90 14.99 -0.52
C LYS A 140 -15.54 13.64 -0.25
N LEU A 141 -15.53 13.22 1.01
CA LEU A 141 -16.08 11.95 1.44
C LEU A 141 -17.49 12.16 1.99
N PRO A 142 -18.48 11.38 1.51
CA PRO A 142 -19.80 11.40 2.12
C PRO A 142 -19.74 10.84 3.53
N ALA A 143 -20.67 11.27 4.39
CA ALA A 143 -20.76 10.77 5.76
C ALA A 143 -20.77 9.22 5.80
N HIS A 144 -20.13 8.65 6.81
CA HIS A 144 -20.10 7.20 7.00
C HIS A 144 -21.50 6.65 7.22
N THR A 145 -21.76 5.46 6.73
CA THR A 145 -23.01 4.72 6.96
C THR A 145 -22.70 3.39 7.66
N LEU A 146 -23.71 2.78 8.30
CA LEU A 146 -23.56 1.44 8.87
C LEU A 146 -23.10 0.42 7.82
N ALA A 147 -23.55 0.59 6.56
CA ALA A 147 -23.15 -0.26 5.45
C ALA A 147 -21.63 -0.18 5.18
N SER A 148 -21.01 1.00 5.25
CA SER A 148 -19.57 1.15 5.04
C SER A 148 -18.73 0.49 6.15
N HIS A 149 -19.23 0.43 7.38
CA HIS A 149 -18.60 -0.30 8.48
C HIS A 149 -18.63 -1.82 8.25
N VAL A 150 -19.78 -2.35 7.83
CA VAL A 150 -19.93 -3.79 7.54
C VAL A 150 -18.99 -4.20 6.38
N GLU A 151 -18.94 -3.39 5.32
CA GLU A 151 -18.06 -3.63 4.18
C GLU A 151 -16.57 -3.66 4.58
N GLN A 152 -16.13 -2.71 5.43
CA GLN A 152 -14.77 -2.70 5.96
C GLN A 152 -14.45 -3.95 6.79
N LEU A 153 -15.37 -4.40 7.63
CA LEU A 153 -15.18 -5.61 8.43
C LEU A 153 -15.02 -6.85 7.54
N ILE A 154 -15.86 -6.98 6.51
CA ILE A 154 -15.79 -8.10 5.56
C ILE A 154 -14.46 -8.09 4.80
N GLU A 155 -14.04 -6.94 4.29
CA GLU A 155 -12.76 -6.82 3.58
C GLU A 155 -11.54 -7.04 4.49
N GLY A 156 -11.62 -6.60 5.74
CA GLY A 156 -10.59 -6.84 6.75
C GLY A 156 -10.37 -8.33 6.98
N HIS A 157 -11.46 -9.08 7.16
CA HIS A 157 -11.40 -10.53 7.33
C HIS A 157 -10.90 -11.24 6.07
N ALA A 158 -11.35 -10.84 4.89
CA ALA A 158 -10.88 -11.42 3.63
C ALA A 158 -9.38 -11.23 3.41
N ALA A 159 -8.85 -10.04 3.75
CA ALA A 159 -7.42 -9.76 3.65
C ALA A 159 -6.58 -10.59 4.64
N GLU A 160 -7.06 -10.78 5.86
CA GLU A 160 -6.41 -11.59 6.89
C GLU A 160 -6.40 -13.09 6.49
N VAL A 161 -7.51 -13.59 5.98
CA VAL A 161 -7.60 -14.98 5.47
C VAL A 161 -6.66 -15.17 4.28
N ASP A 162 -6.62 -14.25 3.30
CA ASP A 162 -5.70 -14.30 2.16
C ASP A 162 -4.23 -14.32 2.61
N TYR A 163 -3.87 -13.49 3.59
CA TYR A 163 -2.52 -13.48 4.15
C TYR A 163 -2.17 -14.80 4.85
N ARG A 164 -3.09 -15.35 5.66
CA ARG A 164 -2.89 -16.63 6.36
C ARG A 164 -2.74 -17.79 5.39
N LEU A 165 -3.58 -17.84 4.36
CA LEU A 165 -3.48 -18.87 3.31
C LEU A 165 -2.15 -18.79 2.56
N LYS A 166 -1.69 -17.60 2.19
CA LYS A 166 -0.37 -17.40 1.55
C LYS A 166 0.77 -17.83 2.46
N ARG A 167 0.67 -17.56 3.77
CA ARG A 167 1.67 -17.99 4.74
C ARG A 167 1.74 -19.51 4.90
N GLN A 168 0.58 -20.18 4.90
CA GLN A 168 0.53 -21.65 4.92
C GLN A 168 1.10 -22.26 3.63
N ALA A 169 0.74 -21.71 2.46
CA ALA A 169 1.26 -22.20 1.18
C ALA A 169 2.78 -22.10 1.09
N LEU A 170 3.39 -21.02 1.61
CA LEU A 170 4.86 -20.91 1.70
C LEU A 170 5.49 -21.95 2.60
N GLY A 171 4.85 -22.30 3.72
CA GLY A 171 5.33 -23.36 4.61
C GLY A 171 5.37 -24.72 3.91
N PHE A 172 4.40 -25.02 3.04
CA PHE A 172 4.38 -26.22 2.24
C PHE A 172 5.46 -26.22 1.14
N ASP A 173 5.67 -25.08 0.46
CA ASP A 173 6.70 -24.96 -0.58
C ASP A 173 8.10 -25.19 0.01
N HIS A 174 8.42 -24.60 1.17
CA HIS A 174 9.68 -24.83 1.87
C HIS A 174 9.85 -26.28 2.36
N LEU A 175 8.77 -26.93 2.80
CA LEU A 175 8.80 -28.34 3.17
C LEU A 175 9.09 -29.23 1.96
N LEU A 176 8.46 -28.96 0.82
CA LEU A 176 8.69 -29.71 -0.42
C LEU A 176 10.12 -29.52 -0.94
N GLU A 177 10.66 -28.29 -0.87
CA GLU A 177 12.07 -28.00 -1.21
C GLU A 177 13.03 -28.76 -0.29
N ALA A 178 12.80 -28.75 1.02
CA ALA A 178 13.62 -29.50 1.99
C ALA A 178 13.58 -31.02 1.74
N ILE A 179 12.41 -31.58 1.40
CA ILE A 179 12.26 -32.99 1.04
C ILE A 179 13.02 -33.30 -0.26
N ALA A 180 12.97 -32.40 -1.24
CA ALA A 180 13.68 -32.57 -2.51
C ALA A 180 15.21 -32.52 -2.31
N GLU A 181 15.73 -31.62 -1.45
CA GLU A 181 17.14 -31.55 -1.10
C GLU A 181 17.62 -32.82 -0.38
N VAL A 182 16.85 -33.34 0.59
CA VAL A 182 17.18 -34.59 1.29
C VAL A 182 17.21 -35.76 0.31
N LYS A 183 16.26 -35.87 -0.61
CA LYS A 183 16.25 -36.91 -1.64
C LYS A 183 17.45 -36.80 -2.58
N ALA A 184 17.84 -35.60 -2.99
CA ALA A 184 19.01 -35.35 -3.83
C ALA A 184 20.34 -35.66 -3.10
N GLY A 185 20.41 -35.41 -1.79
CA GLY A 185 21.56 -35.72 -0.94
C GLY A 185 21.75 -37.23 -0.74
N VAL A 186 20.66 -37.98 -0.51
CA VAL A 186 20.71 -39.43 -0.35
C VAL A 186 21.11 -40.16 -1.66
N GLY A 187 20.64 -39.61 -2.82
CA GLY A 187 21.02 -40.16 -4.13
C GLY A 187 22.52 -40.02 -4.46
N LYS A 188 23.19 -38.97 -3.97
CA LYS A 188 24.64 -38.77 -4.17
C LYS A 188 25.51 -39.63 -3.27
N GLN A 189 25.05 -40.01 -2.08
CA GLN A 189 25.79 -40.92 -1.18
C GLN A 189 25.74 -42.39 -1.60
N GLY A 190 24.63 -42.80 -2.27
CA GLY A 190 24.50 -44.17 -2.81
C GLY A 190 25.35 -44.43 -4.07
N ALA A 191 25.74 -43.39 -4.81
CA ALA A 191 26.54 -43.51 -6.04
C ALA A 191 28.05 -43.47 -5.78
N ALA A 192 28.50 -43.14 -4.56
CA ALA A 192 29.93 -43.10 -4.16
C ALA A 192 30.42 -44.37 -3.47
N GLN A 193 29.59 -45.43 -3.37
CA GLN A 193 29.91 -46.71 -2.71
C GLN A 193 29.80 -47.92 -3.67
N GLN A 194 29.88 -47.70 -4.99
CA GLN A 194 30.05 -48.79 -5.96
C GLN A 194 31.38 -48.69 -6.68
#